data_fbc20a70a6e3bb54758d753063e7578e
#
_entry.id   fbc20a70a6e3bb54758d753063e7578e
#
_cell.length_a   1.000
_cell.length_b   1.000
_cell.length_c   1.000
_cell.angle_alpha   90.00
_cell.angle_beta   90.00
_cell.angle_gamma   90.00
#
_symmetry.space_group_name_H-M   'P 1'
#
loop_
_entity.id
_entity.type
_entity.pdbx_description
1 polymer ?
#
loop_
_entity_poly.entity_id
_entity_poly.type
_entity_poly.pdbx_seq_one_letter_code
_entity_poly.pdbx_strand_id
1 'polypeptide(L)'
;MNLKLTCVAGVIALALAACGGTGGGITPTPPPPVPVVPPPPPPPVTATPVAPPTPAPIVNAAQMIRTQGTQWVRADGTPVVLKGVNLGNWLLNEFWMMGQGSAGIDDNCKLDAVLDARFGYAERDRLMTLFRDNWIKERDWDLMAKYGWNAVRVPFIHTLVEDEKNPGHLRADAWRYLDDAVAQAERRGMYVILDLHGAAGSQGVEHHSGCANRNAYWSNPDFQERTIWHWQQVAARYKDRPSVAGYSLLNEPWGSSAADLATVVGKLYTAVRAVDPNHVIILPGHNSGIAAYGNPAAKGMRNVAFEMHFYPGLFGWGQIGAAVHRDWLTCSGGATSGVCEWEQRLKALDTPFFIGELQPWAGLGADLGGQITRATFDTYGKFGWAATAWSWKLVTNDGGQGNGTWGLVTNAAGQAVPQLDFNTASLAQIEALFKLYGSVQYEPAAARDGLDDQQHRAGAVRPLI
;
A
#
# COMPACT_ATOMS: atom_id res chain seq x y z
N MET A 1 13.07 -11.21 46.40
CA MET A 1 11.65 -11.25 46.83
C MET A 1 10.86 -11.83 45.66
N ASN A 2 10.54 -13.13 45.73
CA ASN A 2 9.94 -13.92 44.63
C ASN A 2 8.45 -13.72 44.63
N LEU A 3 7.86 -13.33 43.49
CA LEU A 3 6.41 -13.43 43.28
C LEU A 3 6.16 -14.49 42.18
N LYS A 4 5.57 -15.59 42.60
CA LYS A 4 5.05 -16.66 41.74
C LYS A 4 3.69 -16.24 41.19
N LEU A 5 3.51 -16.29 39.88
CA LEU A 5 2.19 -16.22 39.25
C LEU A 5 1.65 -17.64 39.10
N THR A 6 0.48 -17.86 39.68
CA THR A 6 -0.25 -19.13 39.65
C THR A 6 -1.30 -19.06 38.54
N CYS A 7 -1.24 -19.97 37.56
CA CYS A 7 -2.30 -20.18 36.59
C CYS A 7 -3.48 -20.94 37.24
N VAL A 8 -4.70 -20.43 37.08
CA VAL A 8 -5.92 -21.13 37.41
C VAL A 8 -6.64 -21.52 36.10
N ALA A 9 -6.66 -22.80 35.84
CA ALA A 9 -7.48 -23.41 34.76
C ALA A 9 -8.84 -23.74 35.34
N GLY A 10 -9.89 -23.13 34.78
CA GLY A 10 -11.29 -23.45 35.12
C GLY A 10 -11.88 -24.41 34.12
N VAL A 11 -12.19 -25.61 34.57
CA VAL A 11 -12.92 -26.63 33.83
C VAL A 11 -14.41 -26.45 34.16
N ILE A 12 -15.25 -26.26 33.16
CA ILE A 12 -16.71 -26.27 33.31
C ILE A 12 -17.22 -27.64 32.78
N ALA A 13 -17.73 -28.43 33.65
CA ALA A 13 -18.44 -29.69 33.31
C ALA A 13 -19.93 -29.41 33.11
N LEU A 14 -20.48 -29.79 31.97
CA LEU A 14 -21.93 -29.84 31.76
C LEU A 14 -22.49 -31.20 32.25
N ALA A 15 -23.44 -31.12 33.15
CA ALA A 15 -24.24 -32.27 33.59
C ALA A 15 -25.49 -32.37 32.71
N LEU A 16 -25.70 -33.56 32.13
CA LEU A 16 -26.94 -33.96 31.49
C LEU A 16 -27.92 -34.48 32.58
N ALA A 17 -29.11 -33.93 32.61
CA ALA A 17 -30.23 -34.53 33.32
C ALA A 17 -31.27 -34.99 32.29
N ALA A 18 -31.52 -36.32 32.30
CA ALA A 18 -32.59 -36.91 31.53
C ALA A 18 -33.86 -36.99 32.39
N CYS A 19 -35.01 -36.59 31.86
CA CYS A 19 -36.31 -37.00 32.37
C CYS A 19 -37.20 -37.41 31.18
N GLY A 20 -37.68 -38.61 31.19
CA GLY A 20 -38.56 -39.19 30.20
C GLY A 20 -40.01 -38.72 30.36
N GLY A 21 -40.74 -38.72 29.26
CA GLY A 21 -42.18 -38.50 29.20
C GLY A 21 -42.71 -39.06 27.88
N THR A 22 -43.49 -40.11 27.96
CA THR A 22 -44.18 -40.78 26.86
C THR A 22 -45.36 -39.96 26.38
N GLY A 23 -45.48 -39.71 25.07
CA GLY A 23 -46.64 -39.14 24.45
C GLY A 23 -46.59 -39.30 22.94
N GLY A 24 -47.38 -40.25 22.41
CA GLY A 24 -47.46 -40.52 20.98
C GLY A 24 -48.14 -39.37 20.23
N GLY A 25 -47.45 -38.83 19.25
CA GLY A 25 -47.98 -37.86 18.30
C GLY A 25 -47.48 -38.24 16.91
N ILE A 26 -48.40 -38.51 16.01
CA ILE A 26 -48.14 -38.80 14.59
C ILE A 26 -47.65 -37.51 13.96
N THR A 27 -46.40 -37.47 13.59
CA THR A 27 -45.81 -36.34 12.79
C THR A 27 -46.04 -36.63 11.30
N PRO A 28 -46.63 -35.71 10.55
CA PRO A 28 -46.71 -35.85 9.09
C PRO A 28 -45.32 -35.74 8.48
N THR A 29 -45.00 -36.63 7.56
CA THR A 29 -43.77 -36.66 6.78
C THR A 29 -43.72 -35.42 5.90
N PRO A 30 -42.62 -34.65 5.90
CA PRO A 30 -42.46 -33.53 4.98
C PRO A 30 -42.38 -34.02 3.52
N PRO A 31 -42.91 -33.27 2.56
CA PRO A 31 -42.80 -33.64 1.15
C PRO A 31 -41.31 -33.63 0.71
N PRO A 32 -40.94 -34.42 -0.30
CA PRO A 32 -39.57 -34.45 -0.81
C PRO A 32 -39.19 -33.08 -1.38
N PRO A 33 -37.91 -32.68 -1.23
CA PRO A 33 -37.43 -31.40 -1.77
C PRO A 33 -37.56 -31.39 -3.29
N VAL A 34 -38.14 -30.33 -3.82
CA VAL A 34 -38.23 -30.07 -5.27
C VAL A 34 -36.79 -29.88 -5.79
N PRO A 35 -36.38 -30.51 -6.87
CA PRO A 35 -35.05 -30.29 -7.44
C PRO A 35 -34.92 -28.83 -7.86
N VAL A 36 -34.01 -28.10 -7.23
CA VAL A 36 -33.62 -26.77 -7.65
C VAL A 36 -32.74 -26.91 -8.89
N VAL A 37 -33.30 -26.62 -10.06
CA VAL A 37 -32.51 -26.50 -11.29
C VAL A 37 -31.67 -25.23 -11.16
N PRO A 38 -30.34 -25.31 -11.21
CA PRO A 38 -29.52 -24.10 -11.20
C PRO A 38 -29.85 -23.23 -12.42
N PRO A 39 -29.88 -21.91 -12.27
CA PRO A 39 -30.08 -21.03 -13.40
C PRO A 39 -28.96 -21.23 -14.45
N PRO A 40 -29.25 -21.11 -15.74
CA PRO A 40 -28.23 -21.21 -16.78
C PRO A 40 -27.16 -20.14 -16.54
N PRO A 41 -25.88 -20.43 -16.84
CA PRO A 41 -24.83 -19.43 -16.74
C PRO A 41 -25.16 -18.24 -17.64
N PRO A 42 -24.90 -17.01 -17.19
CA PRO A 42 -25.10 -15.82 -18.01
C PRO A 42 -24.27 -15.92 -19.30
N PRO A 43 -24.78 -15.42 -20.43
CA PRO A 43 -24.03 -15.43 -21.66
C PRO A 43 -22.73 -14.62 -21.51
N PRO A 44 -21.64 -15.03 -22.17
CA PRO A 44 -20.38 -14.30 -22.11
C PRO A 44 -20.61 -12.87 -22.59
N VAL A 45 -20.36 -11.90 -21.70
CA VAL A 45 -20.43 -10.49 -22.03
C VAL A 45 -19.20 -10.17 -22.87
N THR A 46 -19.37 -10.06 -24.18
CA THR A 46 -18.38 -9.44 -25.05
C THR A 46 -18.39 -7.94 -24.78
N ALA A 47 -17.62 -7.51 -23.79
CA ALA A 47 -17.35 -6.10 -23.59
C ALA A 47 -16.56 -5.60 -24.81
N THR A 48 -17.16 -4.71 -25.58
CA THR A 48 -16.45 -3.97 -26.62
C THR A 48 -15.32 -3.20 -25.94
N PRO A 49 -14.04 -3.38 -26.35
CA PRO A 49 -12.95 -2.64 -25.75
C PRO A 49 -13.18 -1.14 -26.01
N VAL A 50 -13.33 -0.37 -24.96
CA VAL A 50 -13.24 1.09 -25.07
C VAL A 50 -11.79 1.39 -25.44
N ALA A 51 -11.57 1.97 -26.62
CA ALA A 51 -10.24 2.37 -27.05
C ALA A 51 -9.63 3.30 -25.99
N PRO A 52 -8.38 3.08 -25.56
CA PRO A 52 -7.73 3.98 -24.62
C PRO A 52 -7.65 5.39 -25.22
N PRO A 53 -7.79 6.45 -24.42
CA PRO A 53 -7.58 7.81 -24.90
C PRO A 53 -6.17 7.94 -25.48
N THR A 54 -6.06 8.62 -26.63
CA THR A 54 -4.77 8.88 -27.29
C THR A 54 -3.86 9.66 -26.34
N PRO A 55 -2.64 9.17 -26.05
CA PRO A 55 -1.74 9.87 -25.14
C PRO A 55 -1.36 11.24 -25.68
N ALA A 56 -1.33 12.25 -24.80
CA ALA A 56 -0.68 13.54 -25.11
C ALA A 56 0.83 13.30 -25.39
N PRO A 57 1.49 14.11 -26.23
CA PRO A 57 2.88 13.92 -26.56
C PRO A 57 3.76 14.03 -25.31
N ILE A 58 4.54 12.99 -25.04
CA ILE A 58 5.42 12.85 -23.88
C ILE A 58 6.69 13.65 -24.16
N VAL A 59 6.97 14.63 -23.32
CA VAL A 59 8.17 15.52 -23.47
C VAL A 59 9.48 14.76 -23.16
N ASN A 60 9.44 13.66 -22.40
CA ASN A 60 10.52 12.69 -22.24
C ASN A 60 9.89 11.31 -22.14
N ALA A 61 9.94 10.54 -23.24
CA ALA A 61 9.40 9.19 -23.22
C ALA A 61 10.12 8.35 -22.16
N ALA A 62 9.43 8.02 -21.07
CA ALA A 62 9.94 7.07 -20.11
C ALA A 62 10.25 5.76 -20.82
N GLN A 63 11.42 5.19 -20.55
CA GLN A 63 11.77 3.87 -21.07
C GLN A 63 11.20 2.80 -20.15
N MET A 64 10.73 1.70 -20.74
CA MET A 64 10.29 0.54 -19.98
C MET A 64 11.36 0.10 -18.99
N ILE A 65 11.00 -0.07 -17.72
CA ILE A 65 11.89 -0.59 -16.69
C ILE A 65 11.94 -2.12 -16.75
N ARG A 66 13.12 -2.67 -16.54
CA ARG A 66 13.38 -4.12 -16.46
C ARG A 66 14.29 -4.41 -15.28
N THR A 67 14.52 -5.69 -15.04
CA THR A 67 15.50 -6.18 -14.07
C THR A 67 16.66 -6.85 -14.77
N GLN A 68 17.88 -6.61 -14.28
CA GLN A 68 19.09 -7.28 -14.73
C GLN A 68 20.01 -7.52 -13.53
N GLY A 69 20.18 -8.77 -13.15
CA GLY A 69 20.87 -9.10 -11.91
C GLY A 69 20.15 -8.47 -10.73
N THR A 70 20.88 -7.77 -9.89
CA THR A 70 20.32 -7.02 -8.74
C THR A 70 19.92 -5.58 -9.09
N GLN A 71 19.89 -5.21 -10.36
CA GLN A 71 19.67 -3.84 -10.80
C GLN A 71 18.32 -3.65 -11.49
N TRP A 72 17.74 -2.48 -11.28
CA TRP A 72 16.69 -1.92 -12.12
C TRP A 72 17.35 -1.24 -13.31
N VAL A 73 16.91 -1.54 -14.53
CA VAL A 73 17.49 -0.97 -15.76
C VAL A 73 16.40 -0.46 -16.69
N ARG A 74 16.74 0.53 -17.50
CA ARG A 74 15.92 0.94 -18.64
C ARG A 74 16.02 -0.06 -19.79
N ALA A 75 15.17 0.11 -20.79
CA ALA A 75 15.14 -0.76 -21.94
C ALA A 75 16.50 -0.85 -22.69
N ASP A 76 17.31 0.22 -22.62
CA ASP A 76 18.66 0.28 -23.19
C ASP A 76 19.74 -0.36 -22.30
N GLY A 77 19.37 -0.93 -21.14
CA GLY A 77 20.31 -1.52 -20.19
C GLY A 77 20.92 -0.51 -19.20
N THR A 78 20.63 0.77 -19.32
CA THR A 78 21.15 1.79 -18.38
C THR A 78 20.57 1.58 -17.00
N PRO A 79 21.37 1.46 -15.93
CA PRO A 79 20.87 1.37 -14.56
C PRO A 79 20.03 2.59 -14.17
N VAL A 80 18.99 2.35 -13.40
CA VAL A 80 18.15 3.40 -12.84
C VAL A 80 17.91 3.13 -11.35
N VAL A 81 18.03 4.16 -10.54
CA VAL A 81 17.67 4.11 -9.14
C VAL A 81 16.35 4.86 -8.98
N LEU A 82 15.30 4.13 -8.64
CA LEU A 82 13.99 4.72 -8.36
C LEU A 82 13.97 5.24 -6.93
N LYS A 83 13.77 6.55 -6.78
CA LYS A 83 13.67 7.24 -5.48
C LYS A 83 12.36 8.00 -5.45
N GLY A 84 11.56 7.77 -4.42
CA GLY A 84 10.23 8.35 -4.44
C GLY A 84 9.48 8.34 -3.12
N VAL A 85 8.19 8.50 -3.27
CA VAL A 85 7.24 8.61 -2.16
C VAL A 85 6.02 7.76 -2.40
N ASN A 86 5.34 7.40 -1.31
CA ASN A 86 4.03 6.79 -1.35
C ASN A 86 2.94 7.87 -1.37
N LEU A 87 1.92 7.71 -2.20
CA LEU A 87 0.71 8.53 -2.16
C LEU A 87 -0.30 7.93 -1.16
N GLY A 88 0.12 7.78 0.09
CA GLY A 88 -0.68 7.20 1.16
C GLY A 88 -1.97 7.95 1.42
N ASN A 89 -2.96 7.26 1.96
CA ASN A 89 -4.29 7.77 2.30
C ASN A 89 -5.14 8.27 1.11
N TRP A 90 -4.66 8.20 -0.11
CA TRP A 90 -5.40 8.71 -1.28
C TRP A 90 -6.46 7.73 -1.79
N LEU A 91 -6.03 6.52 -2.13
CA LEU A 91 -6.89 5.51 -2.77
C LEU A 91 -7.17 4.30 -1.85
N LEU A 92 -6.69 4.38 -0.63
CA LEU A 92 -7.04 3.59 0.54
C LEU A 92 -6.85 4.48 1.77
N ASN A 93 -7.83 4.53 2.66
CA ASN A 93 -7.81 5.48 3.76
C ASN A 93 -7.17 4.93 5.03
N GLU A 94 -6.27 5.74 5.58
CA GLU A 94 -5.70 5.59 6.91
C GLU A 94 -5.97 6.87 7.72
N PHE A 95 -6.86 6.78 8.68
CA PHE A 95 -7.45 7.95 9.36
C PHE A 95 -6.45 8.84 10.07
N TRP A 96 -5.39 8.25 10.60
CA TRP A 96 -4.33 8.99 11.27
C TRP A 96 -3.59 9.95 10.32
N MET A 97 -3.56 9.64 9.01
CA MET A 97 -2.90 10.49 8.01
C MET A 97 -3.70 11.75 7.65
N MET A 98 -4.99 11.76 7.91
CA MET A 98 -5.87 12.89 7.55
C MET A 98 -6.39 13.70 8.74
N GLY A 99 -5.74 13.57 9.90
CA GLY A 99 -6.14 14.28 11.12
C GLY A 99 -7.49 13.83 11.66
N GLN A 100 -7.90 12.61 11.36
CA GLN A 100 -9.13 12.01 11.84
C GLN A 100 -8.80 10.81 12.75
N GLY A 101 -9.70 10.50 13.64
CA GLY A 101 -9.53 9.43 14.61
C GLY A 101 -10.77 9.33 15.47
N SER A 102 -11.93 9.24 14.83
CA SER A 102 -13.18 9.18 15.57
C SER A 102 -13.52 7.77 16.03
N ALA A 103 -14.19 7.72 17.14
CA ALA A 103 -14.78 6.59 17.82
C ALA A 103 -15.02 5.34 16.93
N GLY A 104 -14.00 4.49 16.82
CA GLY A 104 -14.10 3.20 16.15
C GLY A 104 -14.02 3.20 14.63
N ILE A 105 -13.75 4.35 13.98
CA ILE A 105 -13.53 4.45 12.54
C ILE A 105 -12.04 4.71 12.31
N ASP A 106 -11.31 3.66 11.97
CA ASP A 106 -9.86 3.68 11.80
C ASP A 106 -9.42 3.08 10.44
N ASP A 107 -10.36 2.47 9.69
CA ASP A 107 -10.10 1.85 8.40
C ASP A 107 -11.17 2.18 7.34
N ASN A 108 -10.85 1.86 6.10
CA ASN A 108 -11.69 2.14 4.93
C ASN A 108 -13.06 1.45 5.03
N CYS A 109 -13.09 0.19 5.45
CA CYS A 109 -14.34 -0.58 5.55
C CYS A 109 -15.32 0.00 6.58
N LYS A 110 -14.82 0.46 7.72
CA LYS A 110 -15.64 1.08 8.75
C LYS A 110 -16.17 2.43 8.30
N LEU A 111 -15.33 3.23 7.61
CA LEU A 111 -15.80 4.48 7.03
C LEU A 111 -16.90 4.23 6.01
N ASP A 112 -16.67 3.32 5.07
CA ASP A 112 -17.65 2.98 4.04
C ASP A 112 -18.96 2.49 4.67
N ALA A 113 -18.88 1.60 5.66
CA ALA A 113 -20.06 1.08 6.36
C ALA A 113 -20.86 2.18 7.06
N VAL A 114 -20.19 3.12 7.74
CA VAL A 114 -20.86 4.25 8.42
C VAL A 114 -21.51 5.19 7.42
N LEU A 115 -20.82 5.53 6.33
CA LEU A 115 -21.37 6.41 5.31
C LEU A 115 -22.53 5.73 4.55
N ASP A 116 -22.43 4.43 4.26
CA ASP A 116 -23.51 3.65 3.63
C ASP A 116 -24.75 3.59 4.53
N ALA A 117 -24.58 3.31 5.81
CA ALA A 117 -25.69 3.25 6.77
C ALA A 117 -26.41 4.60 6.96
N ARG A 118 -25.65 5.71 6.88
CA ARG A 118 -26.18 7.05 7.11
C ARG A 118 -26.75 7.72 5.89
N PHE A 119 -26.11 7.52 4.73
CA PHE A 119 -26.40 8.30 3.53
C PHE A 119 -26.69 7.44 2.29
N GLY A 120 -26.44 6.14 2.38
CA GLY A 120 -26.57 5.21 1.26
C GLY A 120 -25.33 5.17 0.35
N TYR A 121 -25.21 4.07 -0.38
CA TYR A 121 -24.05 3.76 -1.23
C TYR A 121 -23.70 4.88 -2.24
N ALA A 122 -24.70 5.40 -2.94
CA ALA A 122 -24.44 6.42 -3.96
C ALA A 122 -23.83 7.69 -3.36
N GLU A 123 -24.28 8.07 -2.18
CA GLU A 123 -23.75 9.24 -1.48
C GLU A 123 -22.39 8.97 -0.88
N ARG A 124 -22.12 7.78 -0.34
CA ARG A 124 -20.79 7.36 0.07
C ARG A 124 -19.80 7.44 -1.10
N ASP A 125 -20.17 6.88 -2.25
CA ASP A 125 -19.32 6.87 -3.45
C ASP A 125 -19.00 8.30 -3.93
N ARG A 126 -20.00 9.20 -3.89
CA ARG A 126 -19.82 10.63 -4.18
C ARG A 126 -18.88 11.31 -3.18
N LEU A 127 -19.02 11.02 -1.90
CA LEU A 127 -18.15 11.57 -0.84
C LEU A 127 -16.71 11.08 -0.99
N MET A 128 -16.52 9.80 -1.25
CA MET A 128 -15.19 9.24 -1.46
C MET A 128 -14.54 9.78 -2.74
N THR A 129 -15.32 10.02 -3.78
CA THR A 129 -14.87 10.76 -4.97
C THR A 129 -14.43 12.18 -4.61
N LEU A 130 -15.22 12.90 -3.83
CA LEU A 130 -14.89 14.26 -3.37
C LEU A 130 -13.59 14.26 -2.53
N PHE A 131 -13.41 13.26 -1.66
CA PHE A 131 -12.18 13.10 -0.89
C PHE A 131 -10.97 12.90 -1.81
N ARG A 132 -11.03 11.91 -2.70
CA ARG A 132 -9.92 11.59 -3.62
C ARG A 132 -9.54 12.75 -4.52
N ASP A 133 -10.54 13.50 -5.02
CA ASP A 133 -10.35 14.70 -5.85
C ASP A 133 -9.66 15.85 -5.11
N ASN A 134 -9.65 15.81 -3.77
CA ASN A 134 -9.06 16.85 -2.94
C ASN A 134 -7.82 16.40 -2.15
N TRP A 135 -7.55 15.10 -2.04
CA TRP A 135 -6.40 14.62 -1.27
C TRP A 135 -5.07 14.81 -2.01
N ILE A 136 -4.97 14.37 -3.25
CA ILE A 136 -3.81 14.63 -4.11
C ILE A 136 -4.26 15.56 -5.24
N LYS A 137 -3.53 16.68 -5.40
CA LYS A 137 -3.78 17.71 -6.39
C LYS A 137 -2.57 17.87 -7.31
N GLU A 138 -2.72 18.57 -8.41
CA GLU A 138 -1.62 18.85 -9.35
C GLU A 138 -0.41 19.50 -8.66
N ARG A 139 -0.64 20.41 -7.70
CA ARG A 139 0.43 21.02 -6.90
C ARG A 139 1.28 20.01 -6.13
N ASP A 140 0.70 18.88 -5.71
CA ASP A 140 1.44 17.82 -5.01
C ASP A 140 2.44 17.16 -5.96
N TRP A 141 2.01 16.90 -7.18
CA TRP A 141 2.87 16.36 -8.24
C TRP A 141 3.99 17.33 -8.62
N ASP A 142 3.70 18.63 -8.73
CA ASP A 142 4.69 19.66 -9.02
C ASP A 142 5.74 19.75 -7.91
N LEU A 143 5.33 19.65 -6.66
CA LEU A 143 6.24 19.62 -5.53
C LEU A 143 7.11 18.38 -5.52
N MET A 144 6.54 17.20 -5.76
CA MET A 144 7.31 15.96 -5.87
C MET A 144 8.39 16.05 -6.94
N ALA A 145 8.05 16.57 -8.12
CA ALA A 145 9.00 16.77 -9.20
C ALA A 145 10.07 17.80 -8.84
N LYS A 146 9.68 18.93 -8.21
CA LYS A 146 10.61 19.96 -7.71
C LYS A 146 11.60 19.37 -6.71
N TYR A 147 11.20 18.40 -5.93
CA TYR A 147 12.06 17.74 -4.96
C TYR A 147 12.97 16.65 -5.55
N GLY A 148 12.88 16.46 -6.86
CA GLY A 148 13.73 15.50 -7.57
C GLY A 148 13.33 14.04 -7.38
N TRP A 149 12.12 13.77 -6.90
CA TRP A 149 11.59 12.41 -6.89
C TRP A 149 11.34 11.95 -8.32
N ASN A 150 11.77 10.74 -8.65
CA ASN A 150 11.61 10.15 -9.97
C ASN A 150 10.65 8.95 -9.98
N ALA A 151 10.06 8.63 -8.84
CA ALA A 151 9.07 7.56 -8.71
C ALA A 151 7.99 7.90 -7.69
N VAL A 152 6.81 7.33 -7.88
CA VAL A 152 5.74 7.30 -6.88
C VAL A 152 5.21 5.87 -6.74
N ARG A 153 4.98 5.43 -5.52
CA ARG A 153 4.16 4.23 -5.24
C ARG A 153 2.74 4.68 -4.98
N VAL A 154 1.78 4.04 -5.63
CA VAL A 154 0.35 4.38 -5.57
C VAL A 154 -0.40 3.25 -4.89
N PRO A 155 -0.56 3.33 -3.55
CA PRO A 155 -1.37 2.39 -2.78
C PRO A 155 -2.84 2.54 -3.12
N PHE A 156 -3.52 1.45 -3.46
CA PHE A 156 -4.96 1.46 -3.74
C PHE A 156 -5.68 0.22 -3.21
N ILE A 157 -6.98 0.37 -2.94
CA ILE A 157 -7.86 -0.73 -2.52
C ILE A 157 -8.55 -1.34 -3.76
N HIS A 158 -8.83 -2.65 -3.70
CA HIS A 158 -9.47 -3.37 -4.80
C HIS A 158 -10.79 -2.74 -5.27
N THR A 159 -11.59 -2.18 -4.37
CA THR A 159 -12.87 -1.52 -4.69
C THR A 159 -12.73 -0.22 -5.49
N LEU A 160 -11.50 0.26 -5.70
CA LEU A 160 -11.24 1.35 -6.63
C LEU A 160 -11.49 0.94 -8.08
N VAL A 161 -11.23 -0.31 -8.41
CA VAL A 161 -11.28 -0.87 -9.77
C VAL A 161 -12.47 -1.82 -9.93
N GLU A 162 -12.73 -2.65 -8.92
CA GLU A 162 -13.78 -3.64 -8.91
C GLU A 162 -15.09 -3.07 -8.37
N ASP A 163 -16.19 -3.37 -9.02
CA ASP A 163 -17.53 -3.00 -8.54
C ASP A 163 -17.90 -3.81 -7.30
N GLU A 164 -18.08 -3.15 -6.17
CA GLU A 164 -18.44 -3.77 -4.89
C GLU A 164 -19.78 -4.52 -4.93
N LYS A 165 -20.71 -4.05 -5.76
CA LYS A 165 -22.04 -4.65 -5.91
C LYS A 165 -22.06 -5.79 -6.90
N ASN A 166 -21.05 -5.86 -7.75
CA ASN A 166 -20.92 -6.87 -8.78
C ASN A 166 -19.47 -7.35 -8.89
N PRO A 167 -18.96 -8.09 -7.88
CA PRO A 167 -17.59 -8.58 -7.87
C PRO A 167 -17.20 -9.29 -9.17
N GLY A 168 -15.95 -9.12 -9.60
CA GLY A 168 -15.45 -9.62 -10.88
C GLY A 168 -15.82 -8.74 -12.08
N HIS A 169 -16.38 -7.55 -11.86
CA HIS A 169 -16.67 -6.57 -12.91
C HIS A 169 -15.98 -5.24 -12.57
N LEU A 170 -15.63 -4.50 -13.63
CA LEU A 170 -15.05 -3.17 -13.48
C LEU A 170 -16.13 -2.16 -13.07
N ARG A 171 -15.77 -1.25 -12.18
CA ARG A 171 -16.54 -0.01 -11.97
C ARG A 171 -16.60 0.81 -13.25
N ALA A 172 -17.62 1.63 -13.40
CA ALA A 172 -17.72 2.55 -14.53
C ALA A 172 -16.56 3.57 -14.62
N ASP A 173 -16.00 3.94 -13.47
CA ASP A 173 -14.87 4.88 -13.31
C ASP A 173 -13.57 4.20 -12.83
N ALA A 174 -13.44 2.89 -12.99
CA ALA A 174 -12.37 2.04 -12.47
C ALA A 174 -10.96 2.61 -12.65
N TRP A 175 -10.70 3.30 -13.76
CA TRP A 175 -9.36 3.75 -14.13
C TRP A 175 -9.09 5.23 -13.86
N ARG A 176 -10.10 5.98 -13.40
CA ARG A 176 -10.03 7.44 -13.26
C ARG A 176 -8.77 7.89 -12.52
N TYR A 177 -8.54 7.36 -11.33
CA TYR A 177 -7.44 7.81 -10.47
C TYR A 177 -6.09 7.18 -10.82
N LEU A 178 -6.09 5.92 -11.24
CA LEU A 178 -4.85 5.26 -11.66
C LEU A 178 -4.34 5.85 -12.98
N ASP A 179 -5.24 6.14 -13.93
CA ASP A 179 -4.90 6.82 -15.19
C ASP A 179 -4.39 8.24 -14.94
N ASP A 180 -5.03 8.98 -14.01
CA ASP A 180 -4.55 10.30 -13.63
C ASP A 180 -3.16 10.23 -13.01
N ALA A 181 -2.93 9.31 -12.08
CA ALA A 181 -1.61 9.13 -11.45
C ALA A 181 -0.53 8.85 -12.49
N VAL A 182 -0.79 7.94 -13.42
CA VAL A 182 0.15 7.62 -14.51
C VAL A 182 0.38 8.83 -15.40
N ALA A 183 -0.67 9.55 -15.79
CA ALA A 183 -0.55 10.75 -16.63
C ALA A 183 0.19 11.90 -15.95
N GLN A 184 -0.04 12.11 -14.65
CA GLN A 184 0.67 13.12 -13.85
C GLN A 184 2.16 12.81 -13.74
N ALA A 185 2.50 11.55 -13.50
CA ALA A 185 3.88 11.08 -13.45
C ALA A 185 4.58 11.24 -14.81
N GLU A 186 3.92 10.83 -15.90
CA GLU A 186 4.45 10.96 -17.26
C GLU A 186 4.80 12.41 -17.64
N ARG A 187 3.91 13.34 -17.34
CA ARG A 187 4.16 14.78 -17.61
C ARG A 187 5.40 15.30 -16.91
N ARG A 188 5.85 14.65 -15.84
CA ARG A 188 7.00 15.07 -15.01
C ARG A 188 8.21 14.15 -15.11
N GLY A 189 8.16 13.16 -16.03
CA GLY A 189 9.26 12.23 -16.22
C GLY A 189 9.47 11.27 -15.02
N MET A 190 8.42 11.01 -14.26
CA MET A 190 8.43 10.12 -13.11
C MET A 190 7.87 8.73 -13.48
N TYR A 191 8.26 7.73 -12.71
CA TYR A 191 7.73 6.37 -12.78
C TYR A 191 6.66 6.13 -11.73
N VAL A 192 5.74 5.19 -12.03
CA VAL A 192 4.68 4.75 -11.11
C VAL A 192 4.88 3.28 -10.75
N ILE A 193 4.77 2.97 -9.47
CA ILE A 193 4.62 1.60 -8.98
C ILE A 193 3.18 1.48 -8.48
N LEU A 194 2.39 0.62 -9.12
CA LEU A 194 1.01 0.35 -8.71
C LEU A 194 1.03 -0.72 -7.61
N ASP A 195 0.42 -0.41 -6.47
CA ASP A 195 0.44 -1.26 -5.29
C ASP A 195 -0.98 -1.62 -4.84
N LEU A 196 -1.30 -2.91 -4.87
CA LEU A 196 -2.55 -3.39 -4.28
C LEU A 196 -2.43 -3.42 -2.75
N HIS A 197 -2.79 -2.31 -2.15
CA HIS A 197 -2.65 -2.11 -0.71
C HIS A 197 -3.75 -2.80 0.09
N GLY A 198 -4.96 -2.87 -0.45
CA GLY A 198 -6.09 -3.58 0.15
C GLY A 198 -6.73 -4.56 -0.83
N ALA A 199 -6.48 -5.85 -0.64
CA ALA A 199 -7.09 -6.91 -1.45
C ALA A 199 -8.50 -7.27 -0.96
N ALA A 200 -9.30 -7.88 -1.83
CA ALA A 200 -10.59 -8.43 -1.46
C ALA A 200 -10.44 -9.41 -0.27
N GLY A 201 -11.19 -9.21 0.79
CA GLY A 201 -11.10 -10.03 1.99
C GLY A 201 -10.01 -9.63 2.99
N SER A 202 -9.20 -8.62 2.68
CA SER A 202 -8.04 -8.14 3.46
C SER A 202 -6.95 -9.21 3.69
N GLN A 203 -5.75 -8.93 3.22
CA GLN A 203 -4.59 -9.82 3.30
C GLN A 203 -3.83 -9.72 4.63
N GLY A 204 -4.26 -8.86 5.52
CA GLY A 204 -3.71 -8.65 6.86
C GLY A 204 -4.79 -8.36 7.89
N VAL A 205 -4.38 -8.27 9.15
CA VAL A 205 -5.24 -7.88 10.28
C VAL A 205 -5.21 -6.36 10.51
N GLU A 206 -4.26 -5.67 9.92
CA GLU A 206 -4.01 -4.26 10.12
C GLU A 206 -5.00 -3.39 9.32
N HIS A 207 -5.22 -2.15 9.78
CA HIS A 207 -6.15 -1.21 9.15
C HIS A 207 -5.75 -0.85 7.70
N HIS A 208 -4.47 -0.80 7.42
CA HIS A 208 -3.94 -0.52 6.07
C HIS A 208 -4.23 -1.62 5.04
N SER A 209 -4.71 -2.81 5.44
CA SER A 209 -5.24 -3.80 4.50
C SER A 209 -6.70 -3.53 4.05
N GLY A 210 -7.24 -2.39 4.45
CA GLY A 210 -8.58 -1.90 4.11
C GLY A 210 -9.65 -2.20 5.15
N CYS A 211 -9.65 -3.38 5.76
CA CYS A 211 -10.60 -3.78 6.80
C CYS A 211 -9.84 -4.43 7.96
N ALA A 212 -9.61 -3.67 9.03
CA ALA A 212 -8.92 -4.16 10.23
C ALA A 212 -9.58 -5.42 10.81
N ASN A 213 -8.75 -6.36 11.25
CA ASN A 213 -9.14 -7.64 11.86
C ASN A 213 -9.93 -8.59 10.94
N ARG A 214 -10.04 -8.32 9.65
CA ARG A 214 -10.79 -9.19 8.74
C ARG A 214 -9.98 -10.41 8.32
N ASN A 215 -8.79 -10.25 7.78
CA ASN A 215 -7.84 -11.28 7.35
C ASN A 215 -8.47 -12.52 6.67
N ALA A 216 -9.51 -12.32 5.87
CA ALA A 216 -10.27 -13.40 5.24
C ALA A 216 -9.68 -13.87 3.89
N TYR A 217 -8.72 -13.12 3.34
CA TYR A 217 -8.10 -13.38 2.05
C TYR A 217 -7.50 -14.80 1.95
N TRP A 218 -6.82 -15.24 2.99
CA TRP A 218 -6.06 -16.49 2.98
C TRP A 218 -6.91 -17.74 3.11
N SER A 219 -8.03 -17.63 3.80
CA SER A 219 -8.96 -18.74 4.06
C SER A 219 -10.05 -18.88 2.99
N ASN A 220 -10.17 -17.92 2.07
CA ASN A 220 -11.20 -17.94 1.04
C ASN A 220 -10.60 -17.85 -0.37
N PRO A 221 -10.60 -18.95 -1.14
CA PRO A 221 -10.09 -18.96 -2.51
C PRO A 221 -10.75 -17.92 -3.45
N ASP A 222 -12.02 -17.58 -3.24
CA ASP A 222 -12.72 -16.60 -4.08
C ASP A 222 -12.06 -15.20 -4.02
N PHE A 223 -11.52 -14.82 -2.86
CA PHE A 223 -10.79 -13.55 -2.74
C PHE A 223 -9.46 -13.58 -3.49
N GLN A 224 -8.80 -14.75 -3.54
CA GLN A 224 -7.57 -14.93 -4.31
C GLN A 224 -7.86 -14.89 -5.82
N GLU A 225 -8.93 -15.54 -6.28
CA GLU A 225 -9.35 -15.50 -7.68
C GLU A 225 -9.77 -14.07 -8.10
N ARG A 226 -10.46 -13.33 -7.24
CA ARG A 226 -10.77 -11.91 -7.48
C ARG A 226 -9.49 -11.07 -7.59
N THR A 227 -8.47 -11.35 -6.80
CA THR A 227 -7.18 -10.66 -6.88
C THR A 227 -6.44 -11.01 -8.18
N ILE A 228 -6.51 -12.27 -8.63
CA ILE A 228 -6.00 -12.68 -9.94
C ILE A 228 -6.69 -11.90 -11.05
N TRP A 229 -8.02 -11.90 -11.08
CA TRP A 229 -8.81 -11.12 -12.04
C TRP A 229 -8.44 -9.64 -12.00
N HIS A 230 -8.37 -9.07 -10.82
CA HIS A 230 -8.03 -7.66 -10.61
C HIS A 230 -6.68 -7.31 -11.24
N TRP A 231 -5.63 -8.08 -10.96
CA TRP A 231 -4.32 -7.85 -11.55
C TRP A 231 -4.28 -8.08 -13.06
N GLN A 232 -5.07 -9.00 -13.58
CA GLN A 232 -5.20 -9.16 -15.03
C GLN A 232 -5.81 -7.91 -15.69
N GLN A 233 -6.79 -7.28 -15.04
CA GLN A 233 -7.37 -6.02 -15.56
C GLN A 233 -6.35 -4.88 -15.50
N VAL A 234 -5.65 -4.71 -14.38
CA VAL A 234 -4.59 -3.70 -14.22
C VAL A 234 -3.47 -3.92 -15.24
N ALA A 235 -2.99 -5.14 -15.37
CA ALA A 235 -1.95 -5.49 -16.34
C ALA A 235 -2.39 -5.22 -17.78
N ALA A 236 -3.62 -5.61 -18.15
CA ALA A 236 -4.17 -5.33 -19.49
C ALA A 236 -4.26 -3.83 -19.79
N ARG A 237 -4.58 -3.00 -18.76
CA ARG A 237 -4.67 -1.55 -18.88
C ARG A 237 -3.33 -0.89 -19.11
N TYR A 238 -2.28 -1.34 -18.40
CA TYR A 238 -1.01 -0.62 -18.32
C TYR A 238 0.17 -1.28 -19.01
N LYS A 239 0.04 -2.48 -19.59
CA LYS A 239 1.14 -3.24 -20.23
C LYS A 239 1.97 -2.47 -21.27
N ASP A 240 1.38 -1.45 -21.88
CA ASP A 240 2.01 -0.62 -22.91
C ASP A 240 2.38 0.79 -22.38
N ARG A 241 2.42 1.00 -21.06
CA ARG A 241 2.72 2.28 -20.41
C ARG A 241 4.11 2.26 -19.78
N PRO A 242 5.17 2.73 -20.46
CA PRO A 242 6.54 2.66 -19.98
C PRO A 242 6.81 3.40 -18.66
N SER A 243 5.96 4.37 -18.31
CA SER A 243 6.01 5.09 -17.04
C SER A 243 5.59 4.25 -15.83
N VAL A 244 4.89 3.14 -16.03
CA VAL A 244 4.63 2.17 -14.97
C VAL A 244 5.90 1.33 -14.80
N ALA A 245 6.60 1.48 -13.67
CA ALA A 245 7.82 0.72 -13.39
C ALA A 245 7.53 -0.72 -12.99
N GLY A 246 6.40 -0.97 -12.34
CA GLY A 246 6.03 -2.30 -11.91
C GLY A 246 4.75 -2.39 -11.09
N TYR A 247 4.39 -3.63 -10.77
CA TYR A 247 3.20 -4.01 -10.01
C TYR A 247 3.61 -4.64 -8.69
N SER A 248 3.34 -3.94 -7.56
CA SER A 248 3.48 -4.48 -6.20
C SER A 248 2.22 -5.28 -5.87
N LEU A 249 2.37 -6.60 -5.80
CA LEU A 249 1.21 -7.50 -5.88
C LEU A 249 0.30 -7.49 -4.66
N LEU A 250 0.86 -7.31 -3.47
CA LEU A 250 0.11 -7.25 -2.20
C LEU A 250 0.92 -6.46 -1.17
N ASN A 251 0.33 -5.45 -0.58
CA ASN A 251 0.94 -4.72 0.54
C ASN A 251 0.92 -5.56 1.82
N GLU A 252 2.07 -5.65 2.51
CA GLU A 252 2.23 -6.22 3.86
C GLU A 252 1.36 -7.48 4.11
N PRO A 253 1.54 -8.54 3.34
CA PRO A 253 0.65 -9.71 3.37
C PRO A 253 1.00 -10.65 4.52
N TRP A 254 0.96 -10.13 5.75
CA TRP A 254 1.43 -10.83 6.95
C TRP A 254 0.36 -11.69 7.63
N GLY A 255 -0.84 -11.73 7.07
CA GLY A 255 -1.98 -12.45 7.63
C GLY A 255 -1.90 -13.99 7.50
N SER A 256 -0.88 -14.53 6.83
CA SER A 256 -0.68 -15.97 6.65
C SER A 256 0.76 -16.42 6.91
N SER A 257 1.09 -17.65 6.52
CA SER A 257 2.48 -18.11 6.52
C SER A 257 3.26 -17.58 5.30
N ALA A 258 4.59 -17.48 5.43
CA ALA A 258 5.45 -17.12 4.32
C ALA A 258 5.36 -18.12 3.13
N ALA A 259 5.07 -19.40 3.39
CA ALA A 259 4.90 -20.42 2.36
C ALA A 259 3.59 -20.25 1.59
N ASP A 260 2.49 -19.95 2.31
CA ASP A 260 1.20 -19.66 1.67
C ASP A 260 1.29 -18.40 0.82
N LEU A 261 1.95 -17.35 1.34
CA LEU A 261 2.24 -16.13 0.57
C LEU A 261 2.98 -16.47 -0.72
N ALA A 262 4.09 -17.20 -0.65
CA ALA A 262 4.86 -17.55 -1.84
C ALA A 262 4.05 -18.36 -2.86
N THR A 263 3.13 -19.22 -2.40
CA THR A 263 2.23 -20.00 -3.25
C THR A 263 1.22 -19.08 -3.97
N VAL A 264 0.58 -18.18 -3.24
CA VAL A 264 -0.42 -17.25 -3.83
C VAL A 264 0.26 -16.29 -4.78
N VAL A 265 1.39 -15.71 -4.39
CA VAL A 265 2.16 -14.79 -5.25
C VAL A 265 2.63 -15.48 -6.52
N GLY A 266 2.97 -16.77 -6.47
CA GLY A 266 3.27 -17.57 -7.67
C GLY A 266 2.10 -17.63 -8.65
N LYS A 267 0.86 -17.78 -8.17
CA LYS A 267 -0.34 -17.74 -9.01
C LYS A 267 -0.58 -16.33 -9.59
N LEU A 268 -0.45 -15.30 -8.76
CA LEU A 268 -0.57 -13.91 -9.21
C LEU A 268 0.47 -13.56 -10.27
N TYR A 269 1.75 -13.94 -10.06
CA TYR A 269 2.80 -13.76 -11.05
C TYR A 269 2.42 -14.40 -12.39
N THR A 270 1.97 -15.64 -12.37
CA THR A 270 1.59 -16.38 -13.59
C THR A 270 0.46 -15.68 -14.33
N ALA A 271 -0.55 -15.22 -13.60
CA ALA A 271 -1.71 -14.54 -14.18
C ALA A 271 -1.36 -13.18 -14.79
N VAL A 272 -0.56 -12.37 -14.08
CA VAL A 272 -0.09 -11.07 -14.58
C VAL A 272 0.81 -11.26 -15.79
N ARG A 273 1.79 -12.18 -15.71
CA ARG A 273 2.76 -12.40 -16.78
C ARG A 273 2.13 -12.93 -18.06
N ALA A 274 1.00 -13.63 -17.98
CA ALA A 274 0.23 -14.05 -19.15
C ALA A 274 -0.40 -12.89 -19.93
N VAL A 275 -0.63 -11.76 -19.26
CA VAL A 275 -1.24 -10.54 -19.84
C VAL A 275 -0.18 -9.50 -20.19
N ASP A 276 0.81 -9.33 -19.32
CA ASP A 276 1.90 -8.35 -19.42
C ASP A 276 3.27 -9.04 -19.36
N PRO A 277 3.93 -9.21 -20.49
CA PRO A 277 5.27 -9.80 -20.54
C PRO A 277 6.39 -8.83 -20.11
N ASN A 278 6.13 -7.54 -19.97
CA ASN A 278 7.14 -6.50 -19.96
C ASN A 278 7.41 -5.88 -18.58
N HIS A 279 6.38 -5.55 -17.81
CA HIS A 279 6.58 -4.83 -16.55
C HIS A 279 7.21 -5.69 -15.46
N VAL A 280 7.90 -5.03 -14.54
CA VAL A 280 8.45 -5.71 -13.35
C VAL A 280 7.29 -6.12 -12.44
N ILE A 281 7.30 -7.38 -12.01
CA ILE A 281 6.38 -7.88 -10.99
C ILE A 281 7.12 -7.87 -9.66
N ILE A 282 6.58 -7.15 -8.68
CA ILE A 282 7.19 -6.95 -7.38
C ILE A 282 6.58 -7.95 -6.40
N LEU A 283 7.44 -8.81 -5.87
CA LEU A 283 7.07 -9.91 -4.97
C LEU A 283 7.15 -9.42 -3.52
N PRO A 284 6.02 -9.26 -2.81
CA PRO A 284 6.02 -8.73 -1.46
C PRO A 284 6.66 -9.73 -0.48
N GLY A 285 7.49 -9.23 0.42
CA GLY A 285 8.05 -10.05 1.49
C GLY A 285 7.03 -10.29 2.61
N HIS A 286 7.29 -11.30 3.40
CA HIS A 286 6.60 -11.58 4.66
C HIS A 286 7.34 -10.90 5.82
N ASN A 287 6.71 -10.79 6.99
CA ASN A 287 7.38 -10.28 8.20
C ASN A 287 8.64 -11.09 8.59
N SER A 288 8.75 -12.34 8.13
CA SER A 288 9.96 -13.18 8.23
C SER A 288 10.92 -13.01 7.04
N GLY A 289 10.68 -12.07 6.13
CA GLY A 289 11.50 -11.78 4.95
C GLY A 289 11.07 -12.49 3.67
N ILE A 290 12.02 -12.72 2.76
CA ILE A 290 11.77 -13.23 1.40
C ILE A 290 12.19 -14.70 1.21
N ALA A 291 12.62 -15.38 2.26
CA ALA A 291 13.22 -16.72 2.17
C ALA A 291 12.30 -17.78 1.54
N ALA A 292 10.97 -17.66 1.73
CA ALA A 292 9.99 -18.61 1.19
C ALA A 292 9.95 -18.63 -0.35
N TYR A 293 10.35 -17.55 -1.01
CA TYR A 293 10.42 -17.50 -2.47
C TYR A 293 11.59 -18.32 -3.03
N GLY A 294 12.71 -18.42 -2.31
CA GLY A 294 13.97 -18.92 -2.87
C GLY A 294 14.45 -18.06 -4.05
N ASN A 295 15.15 -18.68 -5.01
CA ASN A 295 15.56 -17.99 -6.22
C ASN A 295 14.40 -17.93 -7.24
N PRO A 296 13.88 -16.75 -7.60
CA PRO A 296 12.77 -16.63 -8.54
C PRO A 296 13.08 -17.21 -9.91
N ALA A 297 14.30 -17.02 -10.42
CA ALA A 297 14.71 -17.53 -11.72
C ALA A 297 14.68 -19.06 -11.77
N ALA A 298 15.05 -19.74 -10.68
CA ALA A 298 14.97 -21.20 -10.56
C ALA A 298 13.52 -21.72 -10.59
N LYS A 299 12.55 -20.85 -10.26
CA LYS A 299 11.10 -21.12 -10.36
C LYS A 299 10.49 -20.65 -11.68
N GLY A 300 11.31 -20.24 -12.64
CA GLY A 300 10.83 -19.72 -13.93
C GLY A 300 10.29 -18.29 -13.89
N MET A 301 10.37 -17.59 -12.75
CA MET A 301 9.97 -16.20 -12.66
C MET A 301 11.05 -15.29 -13.25
N ARG A 302 10.65 -14.39 -14.13
CA ARG A 302 11.56 -13.44 -14.78
C ARG A 302 11.04 -12.02 -14.63
N ASN A 303 11.93 -11.05 -14.70
CA ASN A 303 11.65 -9.62 -14.58
C ASN A 303 10.84 -9.34 -13.30
N VAL A 304 11.39 -9.76 -12.17
CA VAL A 304 10.82 -9.61 -10.84
C VAL A 304 11.78 -8.87 -9.92
N ALA A 305 11.24 -8.21 -8.91
CA ALA A 305 11.97 -7.63 -7.79
C ALA A 305 11.33 -8.09 -6.47
N PHE A 306 12.10 -8.16 -5.39
CA PHE A 306 11.54 -8.35 -4.06
C PHE A 306 11.19 -7.01 -3.44
N GLU A 307 10.16 -6.99 -2.59
CA GLU A 307 9.76 -5.84 -1.79
C GLU A 307 9.82 -6.16 -0.29
N MET A 308 10.34 -5.21 0.49
CA MET A 308 10.24 -5.19 1.95
C MET A 308 10.00 -3.75 2.41
N HIS A 309 9.47 -3.62 3.62
CA HIS A 309 9.32 -2.35 4.33
C HIS A 309 10.28 -2.29 5.51
N PHE A 310 11.01 -1.19 5.65
CA PHE A 310 12.00 -1.02 6.71
C PHE A 310 11.80 0.28 7.48
N TYR A 311 11.55 0.12 8.76
CA TYR A 311 11.34 1.20 9.71
C TYR A 311 12.31 1.12 10.89
N PRO A 312 13.63 1.31 10.68
CA PRO A 312 14.60 1.25 11.76
C PRO A 312 14.24 2.18 12.91
N GLY A 313 14.24 1.67 14.14
CA GLY A 313 13.85 2.43 15.33
C GLY A 313 12.35 2.50 15.61
N LEU A 314 11.50 1.88 14.77
CA LEU A 314 10.05 1.84 14.92
C LEU A 314 9.56 0.37 14.92
N PHE A 315 8.34 0.14 15.37
CA PHE A 315 7.69 -1.17 15.32
C PHE A 315 8.53 -2.34 15.86
N GLY A 316 9.21 -2.13 16.99
CA GLY A 316 10.04 -3.16 17.63
C GLY A 316 11.48 -3.28 17.13
N TRP A 317 11.89 -2.45 16.18
CA TRP A 317 13.27 -2.42 15.65
C TRP A 317 14.29 -1.74 16.57
N GLY A 318 13.88 -1.33 17.74
CA GLY A 318 14.70 -0.65 18.72
C GLY A 318 14.16 0.73 19.08
N GLN A 319 14.99 1.55 19.72
CA GLN A 319 14.60 2.90 20.11
C GLN A 319 14.73 3.88 18.93
N ILE A 320 13.81 4.82 18.83
CA ILE A 320 13.90 5.92 17.86
C ILE A 320 15.18 6.70 18.10
N GLY A 321 15.96 6.94 17.04
CA GLY A 321 17.17 7.73 17.14
C GLY A 321 18.13 7.52 15.98
N ALA A 322 19.06 8.45 15.84
CA ALA A 322 20.05 8.42 14.77
C ALA A 322 20.98 7.20 14.85
N ALA A 323 21.24 6.67 16.02
CA ALA A 323 22.11 5.50 16.20
C ALA A 323 21.54 4.26 15.52
N VAL A 324 20.24 4.00 15.66
CA VAL A 324 19.57 2.84 15.02
C VAL A 324 19.64 2.93 13.49
N HIS A 325 19.38 4.11 12.94
CA HIS A 325 19.50 4.33 11.50
C HIS A 325 20.93 4.16 11.01
N ARG A 326 21.90 4.76 11.72
CA ARG A 326 23.33 4.59 11.39
C ARG A 326 23.72 3.12 11.40
N ASP A 327 23.38 2.40 12.46
CA ASP A 327 23.74 0.98 12.62
C ASP A 327 23.11 0.10 11.53
N TRP A 328 21.87 0.40 11.14
CA TRP A 328 21.20 -0.20 9.99
C TRP A 328 21.97 0.05 8.69
N LEU A 329 22.29 1.32 8.39
CA LEU A 329 22.90 1.74 7.12
C LEU A 329 24.38 1.34 7.00
N THR A 330 25.09 1.19 8.14
CA THR A 330 26.52 0.87 8.18
C THR A 330 26.83 -0.56 8.60
N CYS A 331 25.79 -1.33 8.96
CA CYS A 331 25.93 -2.70 9.44
C CYS A 331 26.79 -2.81 10.70
N SER A 332 26.81 -1.76 11.51
CA SER A 332 27.54 -1.70 12.79
C SER A 332 26.65 -2.18 13.95
N GLY A 333 27.24 -2.29 15.16
CA GLY A 333 26.49 -2.66 16.36
C GLY A 333 26.10 -4.14 16.47
N GLY A 334 26.72 -5.03 15.69
CA GLY A 334 26.42 -6.47 15.72
C GLY A 334 25.06 -6.83 15.08
N ALA A 335 24.47 -5.89 14.35
CA ALA A 335 23.25 -6.13 13.60
C ALA A 335 23.55 -7.09 12.43
N THR A 336 23.15 -8.34 12.58
CA THR A 336 23.17 -9.35 11.50
C THR A 336 22.12 -9.07 10.43
N SER A 337 21.33 -8.00 10.59
CA SER A 337 20.19 -7.65 9.76
C SER A 337 20.28 -6.27 9.11
N GLY A 338 21.48 -5.69 9.01
CA GLY A 338 21.71 -4.43 8.32
C GLY A 338 21.63 -4.54 6.78
N VAL A 339 21.73 -3.42 6.10
CA VAL A 339 21.68 -3.37 4.63
C VAL A 339 22.70 -4.27 3.94
N CYS A 340 23.86 -4.53 4.59
CA CYS A 340 24.91 -5.39 4.04
C CYS A 340 24.49 -6.86 3.94
N GLU A 341 23.75 -7.36 4.93
CA GLU A 341 23.21 -8.72 4.88
C GLU A 341 22.17 -8.86 3.77
N TRP A 342 21.29 -7.85 3.65
CA TRP A 342 20.32 -7.82 2.56
C TRP A 342 21.00 -7.77 1.19
N GLU A 343 22.05 -6.95 1.02
CA GLU A 343 22.82 -6.91 -0.21
C GLU A 343 23.40 -8.27 -0.58
N GLN A 344 24.03 -8.95 0.39
CA GLN A 344 24.60 -10.29 0.17
C GLN A 344 23.51 -11.30 -0.23
N ARG A 345 22.38 -11.29 0.47
CA ARG A 345 21.24 -12.16 0.16
C ARG A 345 20.69 -11.93 -1.24
N LEU A 346 20.49 -10.67 -1.61
CA LEU A 346 19.95 -10.30 -2.93
C LEU A 346 20.92 -10.64 -4.06
N LYS A 347 22.24 -10.46 -3.85
CA LYS A 347 23.27 -10.92 -4.80
C LYS A 347 23.21 -12.44 -5.00
N ALA A 348 23.04 -13.21 -3.93
CA ALA A 348 22.91 -14.67 -4.03
C ALA A 348 21.61 -15.10 -4.76
N LEU A 349 20.57 -14.29 -4.72
CA LEU A 349 19.30 -14.53 -5.41
C LEU A 349 19.24 -13.91 -6.81
N ASP A 350 20.26 -13.13 -7.21
CA ASP A 350 20.35 -12.41 -8.48
C ASP A 350 19.05 -11.64 -8.82
N THR A 351 18.49 -10.94 -7.82
CA THR A 351 17.18 -10.31 -7.91
C THR A 351 17.23 -8.90 -7.32
N PRO A 352 16.69 -7.87 -8.00
CA PRO A 352 16.67 -6.51 -7.50
C PRO A 352 15.72 -6.36 -6.30
N PHE A 353 15.87 -5.22 -5.62
CA PHE A 353 15.13 -4.91 -4.42
C PHE A 353 14.37 -3.60 -4.53
N PHE A 354 13.21 -3.59 -3.91
CA PHE A 354 12.39 -2.42 -3.69
C PHE A 354 12.07 -2.28 -2.20
N ILE A 355 12.42 -1.16 -1.61
CA ILE A 355 11.97 -0.80 -0.28
C ILE A 355 10.70 0.02 -0.46
N GLY A 356 9.55 -0.69 -0.41
CA GLY A 356 8.23 -0.11 -0.68
C GLY A 356 7.86 0.98 0.30
N GLU A 357 8.30 0.83 1.56
CA GLU A 357 8.07 1.83 2.59
C GLU A 357 9.27 1.98 3.51
N LEU A 358 9.55 3.23 3.85
CA LEU A 358 10.55 3.63 4.85
C LEU A 358 10.17 4.98 5.44
N GLN A 359 10.59 5.22 6.68
CA GLN A 359 10.39 6.52 7.32
C GLN A 359 11.56 6.83 8.28
N PRO A 360 12.59 7.52 7.79
CA PRO A 360 13.80 7.72 8.59
C PRO A 360 13.85 9.02 9.39
N TRP A 361 12.86 9.90 9.31
CA TRP A 361 12.91 11.24 9.90
C TRP A 361 12.01 11.46 11.12
N ALA A 362 10.97 10.64 11.36
CA ALA A 362 10.04 10.87 12.45
C ALA A 362 10.74 10.94 13.81
N GLY A 363 10.45 11.98 14.56
CA GLY A 363 11.00 12.21 15.89
C GLY A 363 12.46 12.67 15.92
N LEU A 364 13.12 12.89 14.77
CA LEU A 364 14.54 13.30 14.71
C LEU A 364 14.74 14.82 14.54
N GLY A 365 13.67 15.57 14.24
CA GLY A 365 13.77 17.00 13.91
C GLY A 365 14.26 17.25 12.49
N ALA A 366 14.23 18.51 12.07
CA ALA A 366 14.49 18.91 10.69
C ALA A 366 15.88 18.51 10.19
N ASP A 367 16.91 18.98 10.85
CA ASP A 367 18.29 18.77 10.39
C ASP A 367 18.70 17.32 10.40
N LEU A 368 18.52 16.64 11.53
CA LEU A 368 18.94 15.26 11.68
C LEU A 368 18.08 14.31 10.87
N GLY A 369 16.75 14.53 10.86
CA GLY A 369 15.81 13.78 10.03
C GLY A 369 16.14 13.89 8.55
N GLY A 370 16.43 15.09 8.05
CA GLY A 370 16.85 15.33 6.67
C GLY A 370 18.16 14.63 6.32
N GLN A 371 19.17 14.71 7.20
CA GLN A 371 20.47 14.05 7.01
C GLN A 371 20.31 12.51 6.93
N ILE A 372 19.57 11.93 7.86
CA ILE A 372 19.32 10.47 7.88
C ILE A 372 18.52 10.04 6.64
N THR A 373 17.51 10.79 6.26
CA THR A 373 16.74 10.50 5.02
C THR A 373 17.66 10.50 3.80
N ARG A 374 18.52 11.51 3.67
CA ARG A 374 19.50 11.58 2.59
C ARG A 374 20.44 10.38 2.61
N ALA A 375 21.03 10.09 3.77
CA ALA A 375 21.94 8.95 3.93
C ALA A 375 21.26 7.61 3.59
N THR A 376 19.98 7.46 3.94
CA THR A 376 19.19 6.26 3.64
C THR A 376 19.03 6.06 2.13
N PHE A 377 18.52 7.08 1.42
CA PHE A 377 18.34 6.99 -0.03
C PHE A 377 19.67 6.84 -0.78
N ASP A 378 20.72 7.52 -0.34
CA ASP A 378 22.05 7.40 -0.96
C ASP A 378 22.65 6.00 -0.74
N THR A 379 22.45 5.41 0.44
CA THR A 379 22.91 4.05 0.72
C THR A 379 22.15 3.01 -0.12
N TYR A 380 20.82 3.10 -0.18
CA TYR A 380 20.02 2.22 -1.02
C TYR A 380 20.38 2.38 -2.50
N GLY A 381 20.58 3.63 -2.95
CA GLY A 381 21.01 3.92 -4.32
C GLY A 381 22.36 3.32 -4.69
N LYS A 382 23.33 3.22 -3.76
CA LYS A 382 24.62 2.54 -4.00
C LYS A 382 24.45 1.06 -4.30
N PHE A 383 23.44 0.40 -3.73
CA PHE A 383 23.12 -0.98 -4.00
C PHE A 383 22.20 -1.17 -5.22
N GLY A 384 21.74 -0.08 -5.84
CA GLY A 384 20.77 -0.12 -6.94
C GLY A 384 19.35 -0.44 -6.47
N TRP A 385 19.03 -0.29 -5.18
CA TRP A 385 17.70 -0.56 -4.66
C TRP A 385 16.76 0.61 -4.96
N ALA A 386 15.57 0.28 -5.42
CA ALA A 386 14.46 1.23 -5.48
C ALA A 386 13.92 1.48 -4.07
N ALA A 387 13.42 2.68 -3.80
CA ALA A 387 12.88 3.03 -2.48
C ALA A 387 11.81 4.12 -2.55
N THR A 388 10.75 4.00 -1.73
CA THR A 388 9.71 5.01 -1.59
C THR A 388 9.41 5.30 -0.11
N ALA A 389 9.43 6.58 0.26
CA ALA A 389 9.17 7.00 1.63
C ALA A 389 7.67 6.96 1.98
N TRP A 390 7.34 6.51 3.17
CA TRP A 390 6.00 6.60 3.73
C TRP A 390 5.90 7.82 4.65
N SER A 391 5.19 8.88 4.27
CA SER A 391 4.48 9.01 3.01
C SER A 391 4.58 10.45 2.50
N TRP A 392 3.98 10.76 1.34
CA TRP A 392 4.01 12.12 0.79
C TRP A 392 3.35 13.13 1.72
N LYS A 393 2.10 12.88 2.12
CA LYS A 393 1.29 13.86 2.84
C LYS A 393 0.67 13.29 4.11
N LEU A 394 0.77 14.06 5.19
CA LEU A 394 0.03 13.86 6.42
C LEU A 394 -0.55 15.21 6.85
N VAL A 395 -1.81 15.23 7.28
CA VAL A 395 -2.51 16.41 7.75
C VAL A 395 -2.83 16.26 9.23
N THR A 396 -2.65 17.33 10.02
CA THR A 396 -2.84 17.31 11.47
C THR A 396 -3.95 18.22 11.94
N ASN A 397 -4.47 17.98 13.15
CA ASN A 397 -5.49 18.80 13.79
C ASN A 397 -4.91 20.04 14.47
N ASP A 398 -3.61 20.07 14.72
CA ASP A 398 -2.92 21.09 15.53
C ASP A 398 -2.35 22.24 14.72
N GLY A 399 -2.70 22.33 13.44
CA GLY A 399 -2.26 23.42 12.57
C GLY A 399 -0.81 23.31 12.13
N GLY A 400 -0.36 22.10 11.85
CA GLY A 400 0.90 21.89 11.16
C GLY A 400 2.12 21.86 12.06
N GLN A 401 1.97 21.51 13.33
CA GLN A 401 3.12 21.25 14.22
C GLN A 401 3.83 19.96 13.79
N GLY A 402 4.22 19.90 12.51
CA GLY A 402 4.70 18.70 11.83
C GLY A 402 6.08 18.21 12.21
N ASN A 403 6.67 18.75 13.26
CA ASN A 403 7.96 18.28 13.74
C ASN A 403 7.82 16.81 14.20
N GLY A 404 8.26 15.90 13.35
CA GLY A 404 8.13 14.46 13.57
C GLY A 404 6.91 13.80 12.92
N THR A 405 6.20 14.47 12.00
CA THR A 405 5.14 13.81 11.22
C THR A 405 5.71 12.77 10.27
N TRP A 406 4.85 11.85 9.87
CA TRP A 406 5.18 10.85 8.86
C TRP A 406 5.05 11.36 7.42
N GLY A 407 4.51 12.55 7.22
CA GLY A 407 4.39 13.20 5.91
C GLY A 407 5.65 13.97 5.55
N LEU A 408 6.04 13.96 4.27
CA LEU A 408 7.05 14.89 3.74
C LEU A 408 6.48 16.31 3.62
N VAL A 409 5.17 16.42 3.44
CA VAL A 409 4.43 17.67 3.55
C VAL A 409 3.31 17.53 4.57
N THR A 410 3.02 18.63 5.26
CA THR A 410 1.93 18.76 6.22
C THR A 410 1.19 20.08 6.01
N ASN A 411 0.06 20.28 6.66
CA ASN A 411 -0.64 21.56 6.62
C ASN A 411 0.19 22.66 7.27
N ALA A 412 0.16 23.86 6.67
CA ALA A 412 0.92 25.02 7.12
C ALA A 412 0.51 25.44 8.54
N ALA A 413 1.44 26.08 9.23
CA ALA A 413 1.21 26.57 10.59
C ALA A 413 -0.07 27.40 10.71
N GLY A 414 -0.88 27.11 11.70
CA GLY A 414 -2.16 27.77 11.92
C GLY A 414 -3.32 27.28 11.05
N GLN A 415 -3.09 26.33 10.15
CA GLN A 415 -4.13 25.72 9.31
C GLN A 415 -4.57 24.36 9.85
N ALA A 416 -5.18 24.33 11.01
CA ALA A 416 -5.72 23.11 11.61
C ALA A 416 -6.85 22.52 10.75
N VAL A 417 -6.92 21.19 10.73
CA VAL A 417 -8.01 20.46 10.12
C VAL A 417 -8.98 20.04 11.24
N PRO A 418 -10.30 20.32 11.11
CA PRO A 418 -11.25 19.92 12.13
C PRO A 418 -11.33 18.40 12.22
N GLN A 419 -11.38 17.89 13.45
CA GLN A 419 -11.70 16.50 13.70
C GLN A 419 -13.21 16.32 13.71
N LEU A 420 -13.73 15.37 12.95
CA LEU A 420 -15.15 15.03 12.90
C LEU A 420 -15.40 13.66 13.49
N ASP A 421 -16.55 13.51 14.13
CA ASP A 421 -17.14 12.20 14.38
C ASP A 421 -18.02 11.80 13.19
N PHE A 422 -17.56 10.92 12.33
CA PHE A 422 -18.28 10.47 11.15
C PHE A 422 -19.58 9.73 11.49
N ASN A 423 -19.77 9.26 12.75
CA ASN A 423 -21.03 8.67 13.18
C ASN A 423 -22.14 9.72 13.33
N THR A 424 -21.79 10.98 13.58
CA THR A 424 -22.77 12.04 13.89
C THR A 424 -22.68 13.27 13.01
N ALA A 425 -21.51 13.55 12.40
CA ALA A 425 -21.29 14.72 11.55
C ALA A 425 -22.30 14.80 10.40
N SER A 426 -22.85 15.98 10.14
CA SER A 426 -23.75 16.18 9.01
C SER A 426 -23.04 15.97 7.67
N LEU A 427 -23.80 15.67 6.63
CA LEU A 427 -23.29 15.56 5.26
C LEU A 427 -22.49 16.80 4.86
N ALA A 428 -23.00 17.99 5.15
CA ALA A 428 -22.35 19.26 4.85
C ALA A 428 -21.00 19.42 5.57
N GLN A 429 -20.86 18.93 6.80
CA GLN A 429 -19.59 18.97 7.54
C GLN A 429 -18.57 18.03 6.91
N ILE A 430 -18.97 16.84 6.51
CA ILE A 430 -18.09 15.86 5.83
C ILE A 430 -17.64 16.41 4.48
N GLU A 431 -18.55 16.99 3.69
CA GLU A 431 -18.18 17.65 2.42
C GLU A 431 -17.21 18.81 2.62
N ALA A 432 -17.45 19.64 3.63
CA ALA A 432 -16.58 20.77 3.94
C ALA A 432 -15.17 20.28 4.33
N LEU A 433 -15.05 19.22 5.12
CA LEU A 433 -13.78 18.60 5.48
C LEU A 433 -13.05 18.06 4.24
N PHE A 434 -13.74 17.30 3.39
CA PHE A 434 -13.09 16.71 2.20
C PHE A 434 -12.65 17.79 1.19
N LYS A 435 -13.40 18.86 1.03
CA LYS A 435 -13.00 20.04 0.24
C LYS A 435 -11.81 20.77 0.86
N LEU A 436 -11.74 20.85 2.18
CA LEU A 436 -10.67 21.52 2.89
C LEU A 436 -9.31 20.88 2.57
N TYR A 437 -9.20 19.55 2.44
CA TYR A 437 -7.96 18.89 2.07
C TYR A 437 -7.37 19.38 0.74
N GLY A 438 -8.20 19.84 -0.19
CA GLY A 438 -7.77 20.40 -1.46
C GLY A 438 -7.33 21.85 -1.40
N SER A 439 -7.78 22.61 -0.41
CA SER A 439 -7.54 24.05 -0.27
C SER A 439 -6.54 24.41 0.83
N VAL A 440 -6.31 23.53 1.81
CA VAL A 440 -5.34 23.76 2.87
C VAL A 440 -3.94 23.98 2.28
N GLN A 441 -3.24 24.96 2.79
CA GLN A 441 -1.84 25.18 2.36
C GLN A 441 -0.95 24.15 3.03
N TYR A 442 0.00 23.64 2.27
CA TYR A 442 1.01 22.72 2.75
C TYR A 442 2.35 23.39 2.85
N GLU A 443 3.13 22.95 3.82
CA GLU A 443 4.53 23.24 3.96
C GLU A 443 5.34 21.95 4.08
N PRO A 444 6.63 21.96 3.77
CA PRO A 444 7.50 20.85 4.09
C PRO A 444 7.40 20.53 5.57
N ALA A 445 7.25 19.24 5.92
CA ALA A 445 7.43 18.84 7.30
C ALA A 445 8.85 19.25 7.75
N ALA A 446 8.99 19.70 9.00
CA ALA A 446 10.24 20.30 9.49
C ALA A 446 11.49 19.41 9.31
N ALA A 447 11.31 18.09 9.22
CA ALA A 447 12.41 17.16 8.94
C ALA A 447 13.03 17.31 7.53
N ARG A 448 12.46 18.15 6.68
CA ARG A 448 12.80 18.21 5.27
C ARG A 448 13.64 19.43 4.88
N ASP A 449 13.62 20.51 5.63
CA ASP A 449 14.44 21.70 5.29
C ASP A 449 15.91 21.33 5.12
N GLY A 450 16.38 20.27 5.80
CA GLY A 450 17.71 19.70 5.59
C GLY A 450 17.94 19.01 4.23
N LEU A 451 16.89 18.63 3.48
CA LEU A 451 17.03 18.04 2.14
C LEU A 451 17.19 19.09 1.04
N ASP A 452 16.48 20.22 1.13
CA ASP A 452 16.51 21.29 0.12
C ASP A 452 17.85 22.04 0.15
N ASP A 453 18.42 22.32 1.32
CA ASP A 453 19.70 23.04 1.46
C ASP A 453 20.88 22.23 0.91
N GLN A 454 20.77 20.91 0.83
CA GLN A 454 21.83 20.04 0.31
C GLN A 454 21.79 19.84 -1.21
N GLN A 455 20.64 20.02 -1.87
CA GLN A 455 20.58 20.00 -3.35
C GLN A 455 21.32 21.23 -3.94
N HIS A 456 21.34 22.35 -3.23
CA HIS A 456 22.07 23.54 -3.63
C HIS A 456 23.56 23.54 -3.23
N ARG A 457 23.98 22.64 -2.35
CA ARG A 457 25.39 22.48 -1.91
C ARG A 457 26.03 21.19 -2.42
N ALA A 458 25.88 20.91 -3.72
CA ALA A 458 26.55 19.77 -4.36
C ALA A 458 28.08 19.94 -4.36
N GLY A 459 28.70 19.94 -3.20
CA GLY A 459 30.15 20.09 -3.07
C GLY A 459 30.77 19.76 -1.72
N ALA A 460 29.97 19.58 -0.68
CA ALA A 460 30.53 19.38 0.66
C ALA A 460 29.75 18.28 1.42
N VAL A 461 29.93 17.05 1.04
CA VAL A 461 29.56 15.89 1.89
C VAL A 461 30.68 15.72 2.90
N ARG A 462 30.46 16.12 4.16
CA ARG A 462 31.24 15.56 5.26
C ARG A 462 30.71 14.18 5.54
N PRO A 463 31.53 13.14 5.57
CA PRO A 463 31.08 11.81 5.97
C PRO A 463 30.60 11.87 7.43
N LEU A 464 29.39 11.35 7.68
CA LEU A 464 28.98 10.99 9.03
C LEU A 464 29.80 9.75 9.42
N ILE A 465 30.92 9.97 10.09
CA ILE A 465 31.70 8.94 10.79
C ILE A 465 31.34 9.04 12.27
#